data_01ce2debcbd724bf022acdf36f07a093
#
_entry.id   01ce2debcbd724bf022acdf36f07a093
#
_cell.length_a   1.000
_cell.length_b   1.000
_cell.length_c   1.000
_cell.angle_alpha   90.00
_cell.angle_beta   90.00
_cell.angle_gamma   90.00
#
_symmetry.space_group_name_H-M   'P 1'
#
loop_
_entity.id
_entity.type
_entity.pdbx_description
1 polymer ?
#
loop_
_entity_poly.entity_id
_entity_poly.type
_entity_poly.pdbx_seq_one_letter_code
_entity_poly.pdbx_strand_id
1 'polypeptide(L)'
;IEPSHIMENIIYNELRYRGYNVDVGVVEVREKNSEGREQRKQLEIDFIANQGSRRYYIQSAYEIPSKEKLDQETKSFDRANDSFKKIIVVERTMKPRRDDKGYVTMGVKEFLLNENSLEL
;
A
#
# COMPACT_ATOMS: atom_id res chain seq x y z
N ILE A 1 -21.26 3.30 6.11
CA ILE A 1 -20.02 3.10 5.34
C ILE A 1 -18.94 2.55 6.27
N GLU A 2 -18.26 1.53 5.82
CA GLU A 2 -17.19 0.93 6.60
C GLU A 2 -16.02 1.89 6.77
N PRO A 3 -15.41 1.95 7.97
CA PRO A 3 -14.25 2.83 8.22
C PRO A 3 -13.08 2.62 7.26
N SER A 4 -12.87 1.39 6.80
CA SER A 4 -11.79 1.09 5.84
C SER A 4 -12.00 1.81 4.50
N HIS A 5 -13.24 1.89 4.02
CA HIS A 5 -13.55 2.62 2.79
C HIS A 5 -13.40 4.12 2.96
N ILE A 6 -13.76 4.64 4.13
CA ILE A 6 -13.55 6.06 4.44
C ILE A 6 -12.07 6.39 4.40
N MET A 7 -11.24 5.54 5.00
CA MET A 7 -9.80 5.76 5.02
C MET A 7 -9.20 5.70 3.61
N GLU A 8 -9.64 4.76 2.78
CA GLU A 8 -9.21 4.70 1.38
C GLU A 8 -9.56 5.99 0.63
N ASN A 9 -10.77 6.51 0.82
CA ASN A 9 -11.19 7.77 0.21
C ASN A 9 -10.34 8.94 0.68
N ILE A 10 -10.01 8.98 1.95
CA ILE A 10 -9.15 10.03 2.52
C ILE A 10 -7.76 9.98 1.86
N ILE A 11 -7.19 8.80 1.76
CA ILE A 11 -5.86 8.63 1.14
C ILE A 11 -5.91 9.05 -0.32
N TYR A 12 -6.88 8.57 -1.07
CA TYR A 12 -7.05 8.92 -2.48
C TYR A 12 -7.16 10.43 -2.67
N ASN A 13 -8.03 11.08 -1.90
CA ASN A 13 -8.25 12.52 -2.01
C ASN A 13 -7.00 13.31 -1.68
N GLU A 14 -6.26 12.89 -0.65
CA GLU A 14 -5.02 13.55 -0.27
C GLU A 14 -3.95 13.43 -1.37
N LEU A 15 -3.81 12.25 -1.96
CA LEU A 15 -2.87 12.03 -3.06
C LEU A 15 -3.22 12.92 -4.25
N ARG A 16 -4.49 13.01 -4.60
CA ARG A 16 -4.96 13.88 -5.69
C ARG A 16 -4.72 15.35 -5.36
N TYR A 17 -4.99 15.74 -4.13
CA TYR A 17 -4.76 17.11 -3.67
C TYR A 17 -3.27 17.50 -3.79
N ARG A 18 -2.37 16.57 -3.53
CA ARG A 18 -0.93 16.80 -3.68
C ARG A 18 -0.46 16.79 -5.13
N GLY A 19 -1.34 16.52 -6.08
CA GLY A 19 -1.01 16.54 -7.51
C GLY A 19 -0.57 15.23 -8.10
N TYR A 20 -0.74 14.12 -7.36
CA TYR A 20 -0.41 12.80 -7.91
C TYR A 20 -1.51 12.30 -8.84
N ASN A 21 -1.11 11.64 -9.92
CA ASN A 21 -2.00 10.77 -10.66
C ASN A 21 -2.08 9.46 -9.93
N VAL A 22 -3.29 8.97 -9.69
CA VAL A 22 -3.50 7.79 -8.86
C VAL A 22 -4.22 6.70 -9.65
N ASP A 23 -3.61 5.53 -9.68
CA ASP A 23 -4.16 4.34 -10.32
C ASP A 23 -4.26 3.20 -9.32
N VAL A 24 -5.06 2.20 -9.63
CA VAL A 24 -5.04 0.91 -8.93
C VAL A 24 -3.98 0.05 -9.60
N GLY A 25 -3.11 -0.56 -8.79
CA GLY A 25 -2.09 -1.45 -9.29
C GLY A 25 -2.57 -2.89 -9.35
N VAL A 26 -2.10 -3.63 -10.34
CA VAL A 26 -2.37 -5.07 -10.46
C VAL A 26 -1.04 -5.78 -10.68
N VAL A 27 -0.78 -6.79 -9.85
CA VAL A 27 0.40 -7.65 -9.99
C VAL A 27 -0.09 -9.05 -10.31
N GLU A 28 0.26 -9.56 -11.47
CA GLU A 28 -0.09 -10.92 -11.85
C GLU A 28 0.94 -11.89 -11.28
N VAL A 29 0.46 -12.92 -10.60
CA VAL A 29 1.32 -13.96 -10.03
C VAL A 29 0.83 -15.33 -10.46
N ARG A 30 1.76 -16.29 -10.47
CA ARG A 30 1.45 -17.69 -10.72
C ARG A 30 1.73 -18.47 -9.45
N GLU A 31 0.73 -19.20 -9.00
CA GLU A 31 0.81 -20.01 -7.78
C GLU A 31 0.22 -21.37 -8.04
N LYS A 32 0.68 -22.37 -7.28
CA LYS A 32 0.06 -23.68 -7.28
C LYS A 32 -1.10 -23.68 -6.32
N ASN A 33 -2.24 -24.24 -6.76
CA ASN A 33 -3.40 -24.44 -5.90
C ASN A 33 -3.20 -25.65 -4.99
N SER A 34 -4.21 -25.98 -4.17
CA SER A 34 -4.16 -27.11 -3.25
C SER A 34 -3.99 -28.47 -3.96
N GLU A 35 -4.33 -28.54 -5.24
CA GLU A 35 -4.19 -29.75 -6.08
C GLU A 35 -2.84 -29.80 -6.81
N GLY A 36 -1.96 -28.84 -6.56
CA GLY A 36 -0.66 -28.76 -7.20
C GLY A 36 -0.68 -28.19 -8.62
N ARG A 37 -1.81 -27.70 -9.10
CA ARG A 37 -1.93 -27.10 -10.43
C ARG A 37 -1.56 -25.63 -10.38
N GLU A 38 -0.81 -25.18 -11.39
CA GLU A 38 -0.48 -23.78 -11.55
C GLU A 38 -1.73 -22.98 -11.91
N GLN A 39 -1.93 -21.85 -11.22
CA GLN A 39 -3.01 -20.92 -11.53
C GLN A 39 -2.50 -19.50 -11.49
N ARG A 40 -3.14 -18.64 -12.28
CA ARG A 40 -2.86 -17.22 -12.28
C ARG A 40 -3.73 -16.54 -11.24
N LYS A 41 -3.14 -15.61 -10.50
CA LYS A 41 -3.85 -14.72 -9.59
C LYS A 41 -3.44 -13.29 -9.87
N GLN A 42 -4.37 -12.39 -9.62
CA GLN A 42 -4.09 -10.96 -9.64
C GLN A 42 -4.10 -10.44 -8.19
N LEU A 43 -3.03 -9.77 -7.81
CA LEU A 43 -2.93 -9.10 -6.52
C LEU A 43 -3.06 -7.61 -6.77
N GLU A 44 -3.89 -6.94 -6.00
CA GLU A 44 -4.09 -5.50 -6.14
C GLU A 44 -3.16 -4.71 -5.23
N ILE A 45 -2.74 -3.55 -5.74
CA ILE A 45 -2.14 -2.49 -4.94
C ILE A 45 -3.19 -1.40 -4.93
N ASP A 46 -3.59 -0.96 -3.74
CA ASP A 46 -4.71 -0.03 -3.59
C ASP A 46 -4.48 1.25 -4.38
N PHE A 47 -3.28 1.82 -4.28
CA PHE A 47 -2.95 3.05 -5.00
C PHE A 47 -1.53 3.01 -5.54
N ILE A 48 -1.40 3.39 -6.80
CA ILE A 48 -0.12 3.74 -7.40
C ILE A 48 -0.16 5.24 -7.63
N ALA A 49 0.70 5.97 -6.95
CA ALA A 49 0.76 7.43 -7.04
C ALA A 49 1.95 7.84 -7.89
N ASN A 50 1.68 8.51 -9.00
CA ASN A 50 2.69 8.96 -9.96
C ASN A 50 2.71 10.47 -10.05
N GLN A 51 3.91 11.04 -10.02
CA GLN A 51 4.12 12.47 -10.27
C GLN A 51 5.49 12.67 -10.89
N GLY A 52 5.52 12.98 -12.18
CA GLY A 52 6.78 13.03 -12.92
C GLY A 52 7.46 11.67 -12.93
N SER A 53 8.72 11.62 -12.53
CA SER A 53 9.48 10.37 -12.43
C SER A 53 9.26 9.63 -11.09
N ARG A 54 8.50 10.22 -10.18
CA ARG A 54 8.26 9.62 -8.86
C ARG A 54 7.05 8.69 -8.91
N ARG A 55 7.19 7.53 -8.28
CA ARG A 55 6.13 6.54 -8.16
C ARG A 55 6.17 5.92 -6.77
N TYR A 56 5.01 5.83 -6.15
CA TYR A 56 4.84 5.22 -4.84
C TYR A 56 3.72 4.19 -4.89
N TYR A 57 3.92 3.05 -4.24
CA TYR A 57 2.88 2.03 -4.06
C TYR A 57 2.35 2.15 -2.64
N ILE A 58 1.04 2.24 -2.50
CA ILE A 58 0.41 2.49 -1.21
C ILE A 58 -0.70 1.47 -0.99
N GLN A 59 -0.64 0.79 0.16
CA GLN A 59 -1.72 -0.06 0.65
C GLN A 59 -2.40 0.64 1.82
N SER A 60 -3.72 0.61 1.82
CA SER A 60 -4.54 1.08 2.93
C SER A 60 -4.94 -0.12 3.76
N ALA A 61 -4.48 -0.20 5.00
CA ALA A 61 -4.81 -1.29 5.91
C ALA A 61 -5.34 -0.69 7.20
N TYR A 62 -6.66 -0.74 7.40
CA TYR A 62 -7.28 -0.08 8.56
C TYR A 62 -6.57 -0.45 9.85
N GLU A 63 -6.35 -1.75 10.06
CA GLU A 63 -5.54 -2.23 11.18
C GLU A 63 -4.77 -3.48 10.79
N ILE A 64 -3.63 -3.68 11.44
CA ILE A 64 -2.76 -4.84 11.22
C ILE A 64 -2.52 -5.50 12.58
N PRO A 65 -3.43 -6.40 13.02
CA PRO A 65 -3.33 -6.99 14.34
C PRO A 65 -2.27 -8.09 14.45
N SER A 66 -1.76 -8.59 13.35
CA SER A 66 -0.81 -9.71 13.36
C SER A 66 0.16 -9.62 12.20
N LYS A 67 1.25 -10.39 12.30
CA LYS A 67 2.21 -10.53 11.22
C LYS A 67 1.58 -11.18 9.98
N GLU A 68 0.67 -12.12 10.18
CA GLU A 68 -0.05 -12.77 9.07
C GLU A 68 -0.85 -11.75 8.26
N LYS A 69 -1.52 -10.82 8.95
CA LYS A 69 -2.26 -9.76 8.29
C LYS A 69 -1.32 -8.82 7.52
N LEU A 70 -0.18 -8.49 8.10
CA LEU A 70 0.84 -7.68 7.43
C LEU A 70 1.33 -8.38 6.16
N ASP A 71 1.62 -9.66 6.24
CA ASP A 71 2.10 -10.43 5.09
C ASP A 71 1.04 -10.47 3.99
N GLN A 72 -0.24 -10.59 4.33
CA GLN A 72 -1.33 -10.51 3.37
C GLN A 72 -1.39 -9.15 2.68
N GLU A 73 -1.32 -8.08 3.45
CA GLU A 73 -1.41 -6.72 2.91
C GLU A 73 -0.22 -6.34 2.02
N THR A 74 0.94 -6.95 2.26
CA THR A 74 2.16 -6.62 1.53
C THR A 74 2.52 -7.64 0.46
N LYS A 75 1.71 -8.67 0.26
CA LYS A 75 1.99 -9.71 -0.75
C LYS A 75 2.15 -9.12 -2.16
N SER A 76 1.32 -8.17 -2.53
CA SER A 76 1.44 -7.49 -3.83
C SER A 76 2.74 -6.73 -3.94
N PHE A 77 3.21 -6.11 -2.86
CA PHE A 77 4.51 -5.43 -2.82
C PHE A 77 5.66 -6.42 -3.04
N ASP A 78 5.61 -7.56 -2.37
CA ASP A 78 6.65 -8.59 -2.51
C ASP A 78 6.76 -9.08 -3.96
N ARG A 79 5.63 -9.14 -4.65
CA ARG A 79 5.55 -9.67 -6.02
C ARG A 79 5.74 -8.61 -7.09
N ALA A 80 5.70 -7.33 -6.75
CA ALA A 80 5.92 -6.25 -7.71
C ALA A 80 7.33 -6.24 -8.28
N ASN A 81 8.30 -6.73 -7.50
CA ASN A 81 9.69 -6.96 -7.92
C ASN A 81 10.34 -5.74 -8.58
N ASP A 82 10.18 -4.58 -7.97
CA ASP A 82 10.82 -3.34 -8.40
C ASP A 82 11.32 -2.55 -7.18
N SER A 83 11.99 -1.44 -7.43
CA SER A 83 12.61 -0.61 -6.39
C SER A 83 11.78 0.59 -5.97
N PHE A 84 10.57 0.73 -6.48
CA PHE A 84 9.72 1.85 -6.09
C PHE A 84 9.31 1.73 -4.63
N LYS A 85 9.20 2.88 -3.97
CA LYS A 85 8.88 2.94 -2.55
C LYS A 85 7.48 2.38 -2.27
N LYS A 86 7.38 1.61 -1.21
CA LYS A 86 6.16 0.89 -0.82
C LYS A 86 5.77 1.30 0.58
N ILE A 87 4.52 1.71 0.74
CA ILE A 87 4.03 2.35 1.95
C ILE A 87 2.71 1.69 2.35
N ILE A 88 2.57 1.40 3.65
CA ILE A 88 1.32 0.94 4.24
C ILE A 88 0.81 2.06 5.14
N VAL A 89 -0.43 2.50 4.92
CA VAL A 89 -1.08 3.49 5.75
C VAL A 89 -2.13 2.80 6.61
N VAL A 90 -2.02 2.98 7.92
CA VAL A 90 -2.91 2.36 8.91
C VAL A 90 -3.70 3.44 9.65
N GLU A 91 -4.81 3.05 10.29
CA GLU A 91 -5.67 4.00 10.99
C GLU A 91 -5.02 4.56 12.26
N ARG A 92 -4.35 3.71 13.03
CA ARG A 92 -3.79 4.14 14.32
C ARG A 92 -2.70 5.19 14.14
N THR A 93 -2.57 6.06 15.13
CA THR A 93 -1.48 7.05 15.16
C THR A 93 -0.17 6.34 15.45
N MET A 94 0.79 6.48 14.53
CA MET A 94 2.13 5.94 14.71
C MET A 94 3.11 6.68 13.84
N LYS A 95 4.34 6.83 14.33
CA LYS A 95 5.42 7.40 13.53
C LYS A 95 5.82 6.44 12.41
N PRO A 96 6.28 6.94 11.28
CA PRO A 96 6.74 6.08 10.19
C PRO A 96 7.80 5.08 10.66
N ARG A 97 7.62 3.84 10.26
CA ARG A 97 8.53 2.73 10.60
C ARG A 97 8.87 1.96 9.33
N ARG A 98 10.15 1.71 9.13
CA ARG A 98 10.64 0.90 8.00
C ARG A 98 10.93 -0.51 8.49
N ASP A 99 10.45 -1.50 7.74
CA ASP A 99 10.71 -2.91 8.06
C ASP A 99 11.92 -3.46 7.30
N ASP A 100 12.20 -4.75 7.49
CA ASP A 100 13.35 -5.43 6.88
C ASP A 100 13.30 -5.46 5.34
N LYS A 101 12.12 -5.37 4.77
CA LYS A 101 11.92 -5.33 3.32
C LYS A 101 12.00 -3.92 2.75
N GLY A 102 12.16 -2.92 3.62
CA GLY A 102 12.18 -1.52 3.23
C GLY A 102 10.81 -0.88 3.10
N TYR A 103 9.74 -1.59 3.45
CA TYR A 103 8.39 -1.02 3.42
C TYR A 103 8.19 -0.09 4.61
N VAL A 104 7.53 1.03 4.37
CA VAL A 104 7.26 2.02 5.41
C VAL A 104 5.81 1.93 5.83
N THR A 105 5.56 1.73 7.12
CA THR A 105 4.22 1.81 7.70
C THR A 105 4.08 3.11 8.45
N MET A 106 2.99 3.82 8.25
CA MET A 106 2.68 5.06 8.96
C MET A 106 1.19 5.16 9.24
N GLY A 107 0.84 5.94 10.26
CA GLY A 107 -0.55 6.24 10.55
C GLY A 107 -1.13 7.22 9.53
N VAL A 108 -2.45 7.15 9.32
CA VAL A 108 -3.13 8.06 8.40
C VAL A 108 -2.97 9.51 8.82
N LYS A 109 -2.92 9.78 10.12
CA LYS A 109 -2.69 11.13 10.64
C LYS A 109 -1.33 11.68 10.21
N GLU A 110 -0.28 10.88 10.36
CA GLU A 110 1.07 11.24 9.96
C GLU A 110 1.15 11.44 8.45
N PHE A 111 0.48 10.58 7.69
CA PHE A 111 0.38 10.73 6.26
C PHE A 111 -0.24 12.09 5.88
N LEU A 112 -1.34 12.46 6.52
CA LEU A 112 -2.08 13.69 6.19
C LEU A 112 -1.37 14.96 6.63
N LEU A 113 -0.75 14.95 7.82
CA LEU A 113 -0.17 16.16 8.41
C LEU A 113 1.18 16.57 7.81
N ASN A 114 1.87 15.67 7.17
CA ASN A 114 3.15 15.96 6.53
C ASN A 114 2.98 15.84 5.02
N GLU A 115 3.02 16.97 4.32
CA GLU A 115 2.88 16.97 2.86
C GLU A 115 3.99 16.19 2.14
N ASN A 116 5.11 15.93 2.82
CA ASN A 116 6.24 15.14 2.33
C ASN A 116 6.25 13.72 2.92
N SER A 117 5.11 13.24 3.41
CA SER A 117 5.05 11.94 4.09
C SER A 117 5.49 10.76 3.21
N LEU A 118 5.32 10.86 1.90
CA LEU A 118 5.76 9.80 1.00
C LEU A 118 7.28 9.73 0.86
N GLU A 119 7.99 10.75 1.28
CA GLU A 119 9.45 10.83 1.21
C GLU A 119 10.15 10.28 2.45
N LEU A 120 9.41 9.88 3.46
CA LEU A 120 9.97 9.45 4.76
C LEU A 120 10.63 8.08 4.72
#